data_342d1d1f47c2b01e3f8b6c96a1aebd26
#
_entry.id   342d1d1f47c2b01e3f8b6c96a1aebd26
#
_cell.length_a   1.000
_cell.length_b   1.000
_cell.length_c   1.000
_cell.angle_alpha   90.00
_cell.angle_beta   90.00
_cell.angle_gamma   90.00
#
_symmetry.space_group_name_H-M   'P 1'
#
loop_
_entity.id
_entity.type
_entity.pdbx_description
1 polymer ?
#
loop_
_entity_poly.entity_id
_entity_poly.type
_entity_poly.pdbx_seq_one_letter_code
_entity_poly.pdbx_strand_id
1 'polypeptide(L)' 'MAKIYKGRISQKHDTSKNWEKAGNFVPLEGELIIYDDLRKIKIGTGSTKIKDLPFEAIDGA' A
#
# COMPACT_ATOMS: atom_id res chain seq x y z
N MET A 1 -24.82 -10.55 5.76
CA MET A 1 -24.56 -11.96 5.50
C MET A 1 -23.07 -12.20 5.38
N ALA A 2 -22.63 -13.24 6.01
CA ALA A 2 -21.23 -13.56 5.94
C ALA A 2 -20.90 -14.20 4.60
N LYS A 3 -19.83 -13.77 4.03
CA LYS A 3 -19.30 -14.41 2.83
C LYS A 3 -18.12 -15.26 3.21
N ILE A 4 -18.05 -16.41 2.59
CA ILE A 4 -16.92 -17.27 2.77
C ILE A 4 -16.02 -17.11 1.56
N TYR A 5 -14.84 -16.62 1.78
CA TYR A 5 -13.87 -16.47 0.70
C TYR A 5 -13.00 -17.70 0.67
N LYS A 6 -12.96 -18.33 -0.48
CA LYS A 6 -12.15 -19.53 -0.63
C LYS A 6 -10.72 -19.20 -0.99
N GLY A 7 -10.47 -18.00 -1.42
CA GLY A 7 -9.14 -17.55 -1.75
C GLY A 7 -8.67 -16.52 -0.76
N ARG A 8 -7.48 -16.04 -1.00
CA ARG A 8 -6.90 -14.97 -0.22
C ARG A 8 -6.87 -13.70 -1.05
N ILE A 9 -7.08 -12.57 -0.37
CA ILE A 9 -6.95 -11.28 -1.02
C ILE A 9 -5.61 -10.72 -0.63
N SER A 10 -4.79 -10.42 -1.64
CA SER A 10 -3.48 -9.86 -1.42
C SER A 10 -3.53 -8.37 -1.74
N GLN A 11 -3.03 -7.55 -0.83
CA GLN A 11 -2.89 -6.13 -1.10
C GLN A 11 -1.64 -5.91 -1.96
N LYS A 12 -1.55 -4.73 -2.56
CA LYS A 12 -0.35 -4.38 -3.30
C LYS A 12 0.82 -4.31 -2.34
N HIS A 13 1.81 -5.12 -2.57
CA HIS A 13 2.96 -5.15 -1.68
C HIS A 13 4.23 -5.43 -2.47
N ASP A 14 5.31 -4.87 -2.01
CA ASP A 14 6.61 -5.11 -2.61
C ASP A 14 7.66 -4.50 -1.69
N THR A 15 8.92 -4.65 -2.08
CA THR A 15 10.01 -4.05 -1.33
C THR A 15 10.10 -2.57 -1.63
N SER A 16 10.75 -1.83 -0.72
CA SER A 16 10.95 -0.40 -0.92
C SER A 16 11.72 -0.10 -2.21
N LYS A 17 12.67 -0.95 -2.54
CA LYS A 17 13.45 -0.75 -3.75
C LYS A 17 12.59 -0.83 -4.99
N ASN A 18 11.67 -1.78 -5.02
CA ASN A 18 10.76 -1.91 -6.16
C ASN A 18 9.76 -0.77 -6.21
N TRP A 19 9.27 -0.32 -5.06
CA TRP A 19 8.39 0.83 -5.03
C TRP A 19 9.09 2.10 -5.48
N GLU A 20 10.38 2.24 -5.20
CA GLU A 20 11.16 3.35 -5.72
C GLU A 20 11.16 3.37 -7.24
N LYS A 21 11.29 2.20 -7.85
CA LYS A 21 11.27 2.11 -9.31
C LYS A 21 9.92 2.51 -9.87
N ALA A 22 8.87 2.33 -9.09
CA ALA A 22 7.51 2.69 -9.48
C ALA A 22 7.08 4.03 -8.90
N GLY A 23 8.02 4.94 -8.67
CA GLY A 23 7.75 6.18 -7.96
C GLY A 23 6.69 7.07 -8.58
N ASN A 24 6.41 6.91 -9.88
CA ASN A 24 5.39 7.70 -10.54
C ASN A 24 4.00 7.08 -10.48
N PHE A 25 3.87 5.92 -9.88
CA PHE A 25 2.59 5.26 -9.73
C PHE A 25 1.69 6.07 -8.80
N VAL A 26 0.43 6.26 -9.19
CA VAL A 26 -0.54 7.00 -8.39
C VAL A 26 -1.54 6.02 -7.84
N PRO A 27 -1.47 5.67 -6.56
CA PRO A 27 -2.46 4.77 -5.98
C PRO A 27 -3.84 5.40 -5.94
N LEU A 28 -4.85 4.55 -6.02
CA LEU A 28 -6.23 5.00 -5.90
C LEU A 28 -6.50 5.48 -4.48
N GLU A 29 -7.51 6.32 -4.36
CA GLU A 29 -7.89 6.81 -3.03
C GLU A 29 -8.26 5.64 -2.13
N GLY A 30 -7.66 5.58 -0.96
CA GLY A 30 -7.93 4.52 -0.01
C GLY A 30 -7.17 3.22 -0.28
N GLU A 31 -6.41 3.17 -1.34
CA GLU A 31 -5.66 1.96 -1.67
C GLU A 31 -4.47 1.81 -0.74
N LEU A 32 -4.29 0.61 -0.19
CA LEU A 32 -3.16 0.35 0.70
C LEU A 32 -1.98 -0.15 -0.10
N ILE A 33 -0.82 0.41 0.20
CA ILE A 33 0.44 0.02 -0.43
C ILE A 33 1.37 -0.44 0.67
N ILE A 34 1.79 -1.69 0.62
CA ILE A 34 2.59 -2.29 1.68
C ILE A 34 4.05 -2.36 1.24
N TYR A 35 4.93 -1.87 2.10
CA TYR A 35 6.37 -1.98 1.91
C TYR A 35 6.85 -3.15 2.76
N ASP A 36 7.05 -4.29 2.12
CA ASP A 36 7.31 -5.54 2.84
C ASP A 36 8.57 -5.48 3.69
N ASP A 37 9.63 -4.92 3.13
CA ASP A 37 10.92 -4.91 3.83
C ASP A 37 10.95 -3.91 4.98
N LEU A 38 10.15 -2.85 4.89
CA LEU A 38 10.11 -1.84 5.94
C LEU A 38 9.00 -2.09 6.95
N ARG A 39 8.08 -2.98 6.62
CA ARG A 39 6.89 -3.26 7.42
C ARG A 39 6.07 -1.99 7.65
N LYS A 40 5.93 -1.20 6.60
CA LYS A 40 5.19 0.06 6.65
C LYS A 40 4.22 0.11 5.50
N ILE A 41 3.23 0.99 5.61
CA ILE A 41 2.24 1.16 4.57
C ILE A 41 2.11 2.63 4.16
N LYS A 42 1.57 2.82 2.96
CA LYS A 42 1.08 4.12 2.51
C LYS A 42 -0.37 3.96 2.09
N ILE A 43 -1.11 5.05 2.17
CA ILE A 43 -2.52 5.07 1.77
C ILE A 43 -2.65 6.02 0.60
N GLY A 44 -3.23 5.54 -0.49
CA GLY A 44 -3.38 6.34 -1.69
C GLY A 44 -4.39 7.44 -1.54
N THR A 45 -4.18 8.51 -2.29
CA THR A 45 -5.10 9.65 -2.31
C THR A 45 -5.84 9.76 -3.64
N GLY A 46 -5.46 8.97 -4.62
CA GLY A 46 -6.04 9.05 -5.95
C GLY A 46 -5.37 10.06 -6.86
N SER A 47 -4.50 10.89 -6.33
CA SER A 47 -3.85 11.93 -7.13
C SER A 47 -2.39 12.16 -6.79
N THR A 48 -1.88 11.52 -5.75
CA THR A 48 -0.51 11.72 -5.30
C THR A 48 0.34 10.51 -5.70
N LYS A 49 1.51 10.78 -6.26
CA LYS A 49 2.44 9.73 -6.62
C LYS A 49 2.92 9.01 -5.37
N ILE A 50 3.19 7.72 -5.51
CA ILE A 50 3.58 6.91 -4.36
C ILE A 50 4.84 7.46 -3.69
N LYS A 51 5.75 8.02 -4.46
CA LYS A 51 7.00 8.56 -3.88
C LYS A 51 6.73 9.77 -3.00
N ASP A 52 5.62 10.46 -3.21
CA ASP A 52 5.29 11.67 -2.47
C ASP A 52 4.35 11.40 -1.31
N LEU A 53 3.88 10.17 -1.16
CA LEU A 53 3.01 9.81 -0.06
C LEU A 53 3.83 9.53 1.19
N PRO A 54 3.37 9.98 2.35
CA PRO A 54 4.04 9.63 3.61
C PRO A 54 3.72 8.21 4.02
N PHE A 55 4.59 7.62 4.82
CA PHE A 55 4.25 6.38 5.49
C PHE A 55 3.23 6.67 6.57
N GLU A 56 2.24 5.79 6.65
CA GLU A 56 1.23 5.93 7.69
C GLU A 56 1.64 5.12 8.92
N ALA A 57 1.42 5.71 10.06
CA ALA A 57 1.65 5.00 11.30
C ALA A 57 0.44 4.15 11.56
N ILE A 58 0.62 2.85 11.58
CA ILE A 58 -0.42 1.98 12.06
C ILE A 58 -0.22 1.88 13.53
N ASP A 59 -1.04 2.57 14.21
CA ASP A 59 -0.93 2.57 15.61
C ASP A 59 -1.64 1.39 16.17
N GLY A 60 -1.26 0.94 17.16
CA GLY A 60 -1.78 -0.26 17.70
C GLY A 60 -0.58 -1.03 18.04
N ALA A 61 0.39 -0.53 17.51
CA ALA A 61 1.68 -1.07 17.85
C ALA A 61 1.99 -0.69 19.25
#